data_476421f6fe5304ce6d627f96c1496e96
#
_entry.id   476421f6fe5304ce6d627f96c1496e96
#
_cell.length_a   1.000
_cell.length_b   1.000
_cell.length_c   1.000
_cell.angle_alpha   90.00
_cell.angle_beta   90.00
_cell.angle_gamma   90.00
#
_symmetry.space_group_name_H-M   'P 1'
#
loop_
_entity.id
_entity.type
_entity.pdbx_description
1 polymer ?
#
loop_
_entity_poly.entity_id
_entity_poly.type
_entity_poly.pdbx_seq_one_letter_code
_entity_poly.pdbx_strand_id
1 'polypeptide(L)'
;MNNRIKSLALLVNLGIYGVAFPLSAAETATDDKNSAAEETMVVTAAEQNLQAPGVSTITADEIRKRPPARDVSEIIRTMPGVNLTGNSTSGQRGNNRQIDIRGMGPENTLILIDGKPVTSRNSVRLGWRGERDTRGDTSWVPPEIIERIEVIRGPAAARYGNGAAGGVVNIITKKTGDEWHGSWNTYMNAPEHKDEGSTKRTNFSLSGPLGGDFSFRLFGNLDKTQADAWDINQGHQSERTGIYADTLPAGREGVKNKNIDGLVRWEFAPMQSLEFEAGYSRQGNLYAGDTQNTNSNDLVKENYGKETNRLYRNTYSVTWNGAWDNGVTTSNWAQYERTRNSRKGEGLAGGTEGIFNSNQFTDIDLADVMLHSEVSIPFDYLVNQNLTLGSEWNQQRMKDNASNTQALSGGEIPGYDSTGRSPYSQAEIFSLFAENNMELTDTTMLTPALRFDHHSIVGNNWSPSLNLSQGLWDDFTLKMGIARAYKAPSLYQTNPNYILYSKGQGCYASKDGCYLQGNDDLKAETSINKEIGLEFKRDGWLA
;
A
#
# COMPACT_ATOMS: atom_id res chain seq x y z
N MET A 1 -6.15 -33.42 0.69
CA MET A 1 -5.33 -32.21 0.75
C MET A 1 -5.62 -31.29 1.95
N ASN A 2 -6.36 -31.74 2.98
CA ASN A 2 -6.81 -30.86 4.07
C ASN A 2 -6.08 -30.99 5.42
N ASN A 3 -5.04 -31.81 5.51
CA ASN A 3 -4.39 -32.09 6.81
C ASN A 3 -3.02 -31.40 7.02
N ARG A 4 -2.45 -30.75 6.00
CA ARG A 4 -1.14 -30.08 6.15
C ARG A 4 -1.24 -28.61 6.64
N ILE A 5 -2.38 -27.97 6.45
CA ILE A 5 -2.56 -26.56 6.83
C ILE A 5 -2.75 -26.40 8.35
N LYS A 6 -3.38 -27.39 9.02
CA LYS A 6 -3.60 -27.31 10.48
C LYS A 6 -2.31 -27.46 11.32
N SER A 7 -1.27 -28.08 10.76
CA SER A 7 -0.02 -28.30 11.49
C SER A 7 0.93 -27.09 11.46
N LEU A 8 0.86 -26.23 10.44
CA LEU A 8 1.75 -25.08 10.31
C LEU A 8 1.31 -23.90 11.17
N ALA A 9 0.00 -23.67 11.29
CA ALA A 9 -0.55 -22.63 12.16
C ALA A 9 -0.27 -22.88 13.66
N LEU A 10 -0.14 -24.15 14.05
CA LEU A 10 0.16 -24.52 15.44
C LEU A 10 1.65 -24.35 15.79
N LEU A 11 2.55 -24.51 14.80
CA LEU A 11 4.01 -24.41 15.01
C LEU A 11 4.48 -22.96 15.17
N VAL A 12 3.83 -21.99 14.55
CA VAL A 12 4.17 -20.56 14.69
C VAL A 12 3.82 -20.04 16.10
N ASN A 13 2.74 -20.54 16.70
CA ASN A 13 2.35 -20.15 18.07
C ASN A 13 3.14 -20.84 19.19
N LEU A 14 3.79 -21.97 18.94
CA LEU A 14 4.56 -22.71 19.96
C LEU A 14 6.03 -22.25 20.05
N GLY A 15 6.56 -21.56 19.05
CA GLY A 15 7.96 -21.12 19.04
C GLY A 15 8.28 -19.90 19.91
N ILE A 16 7.28 -19.12 20.32
CA ILE A 16 7.48 -17.85 21.05
C ILE A 16 7.31 -18.00 22.56
N TYR A 17 6.67 -19.06 23.05
CA TYR A 17 6.41 -19.25 24.48
C TYR A 17 7.46 -20.07 25.25
N GLY A 18 8.61 -20.37 24.63
CA GLY A 18 9.62 -21.26 25.18
C GLY A 18 10.71 -20.66 26.09
N VAL A 19 10.70 -19.35 26.35
CA VAL A 19 11.72 -18.69 27.19
C VAL A 19 11.05 -17.92 28.33
N ALA A 20 10.55 -18.66 29.32
CA ALA A 20 10.21 -18.12 30.63
C ALA A 20 11.40 -18.29 31.56
N PHE A 21 12.12 -17.22 31.86
CA PHE A 21 13.08 -17.21 32.98
C PHE A 21 12.34 -16.86 34.27
N PRO A 22 12.55 -17.60 35.38
CA PRO A 22 11.99 -17.23 36.66
C PRO A 22 12.78 -16.05 37.25
N LEU A 23 12.19 -14.89 37.38
CA LEU A 23 12.73 -13.82 38.21
C LEU A 23 12.15 -13.93 39.62
N SER A 24 13.07 -14.03 40.58
CA SER A 24 12.84 -14.04 42.00
C SER A 24 12.40 -12.66 42.49
N ALA A 25 11.28 -12.60 43.19
CA ALA A 25 10.81 -11.39 43.84
C ALA A 25 11.70 -11.04 45.05
N ALA A 26 12.11 -9.80 45.14
CA ALA A 26 12.60 -9.18 46.36
C ALA A 26 11.67 -8.02 46.75
N GLU A 27 10.90 -8.22 47.84
CA GLU A 27 10.18 -7.16 48.51
C GLU A 27 11.15 -6.17 49.20
N THR A 28 10.95 -4.88 49.05
CA THR A 28 11.19 -3.92 50.16
C THR A 28 10.44 -2.59 49.95
N ALA A 29 9.52 -2.37 50.89
CA ALA A 29 9.20 -1.14 51.63
C ALA A 29 9.04 0.22 50.93
N THR A 30 7.83 0.72 51.04
CA THR A 30 7.29 2.09 51.09
C THR A 30 8.25 3.23 51.43
N ASP A 31 8.23 4.30 50.60
CA ASP A 31 8.15 5.65 51.13
C ASP A 31 7.50 6.62 50.11
N ASP A 32 6.55 7.36 50.62
CA ASP A 32 5.80 8.42 49.97
C ASP A 32 6.69 9.57 49.54
N LYS A 33 6.63 10.00 48.28
CA LYS A 33 6.73 11.40 47.84
C LYS A 33 6.30 11.57 46.38
N ASN A 34 5.34 12.51 46.22
CA ASN A 34 5.00 13.15 44.95
C ASN A 34 6.21 13.27 43.99
N SER A 35 6.25 12.47 42.97
CA SER A 35 6.96 12.77 41.74
C SER A 35 5.95 12.56 40.61
N ALA A 36 5.71 13.61 39.83
CA ALA A 36 5.07 13.45 38.55
C ALA A 36 5.73 12.24 37.85
N ALA A 37 4.95 11.21 37.58
CA ALA A 37 5.37 10.09 36.78
C ALA A 37 5.77 10.71 35.43
N GLU A 38 7.07 10.77 35.15
CA GLU A 38 7.54 10.80 33.78
C GLU A 38 6.91 9.57 33.12
N GLU A 39 5.91 9.78 32.31
CA GLU A 39 5.47 8.78 31.34
C GLU A 39 6.71 8.45 30.51
N THR A 40 7.39 7.39 30.86
CA THR A 40 8.40 6.78 29.99
C THR A 40 7.66 6.32 28.77
N MET A 41 7.64 7.16 27.75
CA MET A 41 7.04 6.86 26.46
C MET A 41 7.83 5.69 25.88
N VAL A 42 7.26 4.50 25.95
CA VAL A 42 7.86 3.30 25.36
C VAL A 42 7.83 3.50 23.85
N VAL A 43 8.97 3.94 23.32
CA VAL A 43 9.12 4.16 21.88
C VAL A 43 9.17 2.80 21.19
N THR A 44 8.15 2.49 20.42
CA THR A 44 8.11 1.24 19.65
C THR A 44 9.21 1.23 18.58
N ALA A 45 9.62 0.05 18.14
CA ALA A 45 10.60 -0.09 17.06
C ALA A 45 10.15 0.64 15.77
N ALA A 46 8.86 0.69 15.52
CA ALA A 46 8.30 1.46 14.39
C ALA A 46 8.54 2.97 14.57
N GLU A 47 8.37 3.50 15.77
CA GLU A 47 8.62 4.92 16.06
C GLU A 47 10.11 5.27 16.02
N GLN A 48 10.99 4.36 16.43
CA GLN A 48 12.44 4.53 16.30
C GLN A 48 12.87 4.55 14.83
N ASN A 49 12.24 3.75 13.97
CA ASN A 49 12.50 3.78 12.53
C ASN A 49 12.12 5.12 11.88
N LEU A 50 11.19 5.87 12.45
CA LEU A 50 10.85 7.21 11.96
C LEU A 50 12.01 8.22 12.14
N GLN A 51 13.02 7.90 12.92
CA GLN A 51 14.24 8.71 13.07
C GLN A 51 15.31 8.38 12.03
N ALA A 52 15.13 7.31 11.25
CA ALA A 52 16.08 6.90 10.22
C ALA A 52 16.14 7.92 9.05
N PRO A 53 17.23 7.94 8.26
CA PRO A 53 17.31 8.78 7.07
C PRO A 53 16.19 8.42 6.09
N GLY A 54 15.72 9.43 5.35
CA GLY A 54 14.69 9.25 4.32
C GLY A 54 13.25 9.10 4.84
N VAL A 55 13.00 9.24 6.12
CA VAL A 55 11.65 9.23 6.70
C VAL A 55 11.11 10.64 6.83
N SER A 56 9.85 10.82 6.47
CA SER A 56 9.11 12.08 6.60
C SER A 56 7.69 11.79 7.05
N THR A 57 7.17 12.65 7.91
CA THR A 57 5.81 12.56 8.45
C THR A 57 5.01 13.78 8.05
N ILE A 58 3.76 13.59 7.63
CA ILE A 58 2.77 14.63 7.39
C ILE A 58 1.68 14.47 8.45
N THR A 59 1.55 15.44 9.35
CA THR A 59 0.58 15.39 10.45
C THR A 59 -0.82 15.80 10.02
N ALA A 60 -1.83 15.47 10.83
CA ALA A 60 -3.22 15.93 10.61
C ALA A 60 -3.33 17.46 10.53
N ASP A 61 -2.53 18.18 11.32
CA ASP A 61 -2.49 19.65 11.31
C ASP A 61 -1.95 20.20 9.99
N GLU A 62 -0.90 19.58 9.45
CA GLU A 62 -0.36 19.95 8.15
C GLU A 62 -1.34 19.62 7.02
N ILE A 63 -2.06 18.50 7.12
CA ILE A 63 -3.12 18.15 6.17
C ILE A 63 -4.23 19.22 6.19
N ARG A 64 -4.67 19.65 7.38
CA ARG A 64 -5.72 20.68 7.53
C ARG A 64 -5.31 22.07 7.02
N LYS A 65 -4.04 22.42 7.10
CA LYS A 65 -3.50 23.69 6.58
C LYS A 65 -3.38 23.75 5.06
N ARG A 66 -3.44 22.59 4.39
CA ARG A 66 -3.39 22.50 2.92
C ARG A 66 -4.77 22.71 2.30
N PRO A 67 -4.83 23.11 1.01
CA PRO A 67 -6.08 23.04 0.28
C PRO A 67 -6.67 21.63 0.34
N PRO A 68 -8.01 21.50 0.44
CA PRO A 68 -8.63 20.18 0.51
C PRO A 68 -8.24 19.30 -0.68
N ALA A 69 -7.62 18.17 -0.40
CA ALA A 69 -7.20 17.20 -1.41
C ALA A 69 -8.40 16.33 -1.85
N ARG A 70 -8.41 15.95 -3.11
CA ARG A 70 -9.39 14.97 -3.64
C ARG A 70 -9.03 13.55 -3.23
N ASP A 71 -7.73 13.28 -3.15
CA ASP A 71 -7.13 11.98 -2.89
C ASP A 71 -5.86 12.16 -2.06
N VAL A 72 -5.57 11.21 -1.19
CA VAL A 72 -4.37 11.24 -0.33
C VAL A 72 -3.08 11.28 -1.14
N SER A 73 -3.07 10.72 -2.35
CA SER A 73 -1.92 10.81 -3.25
C SER A 73 -1.53 12.25 -3.59
N GLU A 74 -2.48 13.20 -3.64
CA GLU A 74 -2.20 14.62 -3.86
C GLU A 74 -1.44 15.26 -2.70
N ILE A 75 -1.62 14.76 -1.49
CA ILE A 75 -0.88 15.18 -0.30
C ILE A 75 0.52 14.59 -0.34
N ILE A 76 0.62 13.29 -0.56
CA ILE A 76 1.89 12.54 -0.53
C ILE A 76 2.86 13.01 -1.62
N ARG A 77 2.37 13.32 -2.82
CA ARG A 77 3.21 13.78 -3.94
C ARG A 77 3.99 15.07 -3.67
N THR A 78 3.60 15.83 -2.65
CA THR A 78 4.32 17.05 -2.27
C THR A 78 5.61 16.77 -1.51
N MET A 79 5.83 15.52 -1.10
CA MET A 79 7.02 15.12 -0.38
C MET A 79 8.21 14.98 -1.34
N PRO A 80 9.42 15.35 -0.92
CA PRO A 80 10.63 15.19 -1.73
C PRO A 80 10.82 13.75 -2.21
N GLY A 81 11.14 13.58 -3.50
CA GLY A 81 11.40 12.27 -4.11
C GLY A 81 10.15 11.40 -4.31
N VAL A 82 8.95 11.97 -4.17
CA VAL A 82 7.69 11.30 -4.45
C VAL A 82 7.09 11.85 -5.74
N ASN A 83 6.78 10.94 -6.66
CA ASN A 83 6.11 11.22 -7.92
C ASN A 83 4.70 10.61 -7.90
N LEU A 84 3.84 11.13 -8.73
CA LEU A 84 2.51 10.58 -8.97
C LEU A 84 2.40 10.21 -10.44
N THR A 85 2.28 8.93 -10.75
CA THR A 85 2.05 8.46 -12.11
C THR A 85 0.64 8.81 -12.57
N GLY A 86 0.42 8.89 -13.90
CA GLY A 86 -0.90 9.20 -14.44
C GLY A 86 -1.43 10.58 -14.08
N ASN A 87 -0.53 11.52 -13.86
CA ASN A 87 -0.85 12.90 -13.45
C ASN A 87 -1.19 13.83 -14.61
N SER A 88 -1.39 13.31 -15.82
CA SER A 88 -1.71 14.13 -16.97
C SER A 88 -3.13 14.68 -16.88
N THR A 89 -3.33 15.87 -17.42
CA THR A 89 -4.66 16.49 -17.60
C THR A 89 -5.51 15.75 -18.63
N SER A 90 -4.87 15.05 -19.58
CA SER A 90 -5.54 14.07 -20.43
C SER A 90 -5.74 12.81 -19.62
N GLY A 91 -6.98 12.41 -19.36
CA GLY A 91 -7.31 11.26 -18.54
C GLY A 91 -6.59 10.01 -19.02
N GLN A 92 -5.91 9.36 -18.09
CA GLN A 92 -5.54 7.96 -18.27
C GLN A 92 -6.67 7.10 -17.74
N ARG A 93 -6.88 6.00 -18.40
CA ARG A 93 -7.90 5.04 -18.02
C ARG A 93 -7.71 4.56 -16.59
N GLY A 94 -8.82 4.46 -15.85
CA GLY A 94 -8.80 4.07 -14.45
C GLY A 94 -8.28 5.15 -13.50
N ASN A 95 -8.07 6.38 -13.96
CA ASN A 95 -7.45 7.45 -13.15
C ASN A 95 -6.14 7.01 -12.52
N ASN A 96 -5.27 6.42 -13.30
CA ASN A 96 -3.99 5.89 -12.86
C ASN A 96 -3.18 6.94 -12.07
N ARG A 97 -3.27 6.89 -10.74
CA ARG A 97 -2.66 7.83 -9.81
C ARG A 97 -1.91 7.07 -8.73
N GLN A 98 -0.87 6.37 -9.14
CA GLN A 98 -0.07 5.57 -8.24
C GLN A 98 1.15 6.35 -7.77
N ILE A 99 1.47 6.20 -6.50
CA ILE A 99 2.66 6.77 -5.89
C ILE A 99 3.89 6.01 -6.38
N ASP A 100 4.86 6.77 -6.84
CA ASP A 100 6.19 6.30 -7.22
C ASP A 100 7.24 7.04 -6.39
N ILE A 101 8.00 6.31 -5.60
CA ILE A 101 9.06 6.86 -4.77
C ILE A 101 10.40 6.70 -5.49
N ARG A 102 11.11 7.82 -5.67
CA ARG A 102 12.45 7.89 -6.28
C ARG A 102 12.56 7.36 -7.71
N GLY A 103 11.46 7.32 -8.45
CA GLY A 103 11.46 6.81 -9.83
C GLY A 103 11.64 5.30 -9.94
N MET A 104 11.46 4.55 -8.84
CA MET A 104 11.56 3.09 -8.83
C MET A 104 10.31 2.40 -9.42
N GLY A 105 9.29 3.17 -9.74
CA GLY A 105 8.00 2.71 -10.20
C GLY A 105 7.02 2.37 -9.06
N PRO A 106 5.71 2.51 -9.32
CA PRO A 106 4.69 2.29 -8.30
C PRO A 106 4.64 0.86 -7.78
N GLU A 107 5.07 -0.13 -8.54
CA GLU A 107 5.16 -1.53 -8.11
C GLU A 107 6.21 -1.74 -6.98
N ASN A 108 7.14 -0.80 -6.83
CA ASN A 108 8.17 -0.79 -5.79
C ASN A 108 7.81 0.12 -4.60
N THR A 109 6.60 0.65 -4.55
CA THR A 109 6.08 1.44 -3.43
C THR A 109 5.03 0.64 -2.66
N LEU A 110 5.32 0.32 -1.41
CA LEU A 110 4.39 -0.38 -0.53
C LEU A 110 3.45 0.62 0.14
N ILE A 111 2.16 0.38 0.09
CA ILE A 111 1.14 1.18 0.78
C ILE A 111 0.62 0.40 1.97
N LEU A 112 0.62 1.03 3.14
CA LEU A 112 0.07 0.49 4.38
C LEU A 112 -1.07 1.38 4.88
N ILE A 113 -2.04 0.78 5.55
CA ILE A 113 -3.04 1.45 6.38
C ILE A 113 -2.90 0.88 7.79
N ASP A 114 -2.60 1.73 8.77
CA ASP A 114 -2.35 1.35 10.16
C ASP A 114 -1.32 0.21 10.28
N GLY A 115 -0.23 0.29 9.51
CA GLY A 115 0.84 -0.70 9.47
C GLY A 115 0.54 -1.99 8.68
N LYS A 116 -0.68 -2.17 8.16
CA LYS A 116 -1.10 -3.36 7.43
C LYS A 116 -1.05 -3.14 5.92
N PRO A 117 -0.41 -4.02 5.13
CA PRO A 117 -0.32 -3.89 3.69
C PRO A 117 -1.68 -3.85 3.00
N VAL A 118 -1.81 -2.99 2.00
CA VAL A 118 -2.96 -2.92 1.08
C VAL A 118 -2.55 -3.55 -0.23
N THR A 119 -3.28 -4.57 -0.68
CA THR A 119 -2.90 -5.37 -1.85
C THR A 119 -3.89 -5.29 -3.00
N SER A 120 -4.95 -4.49 -2.86
CA SER A 120 -6.06 -4.42 -3.81
C SER A 120 -5.64 -4.12 -5.25
N ARG A 121 -4.57 -3.34 -5.47
CA ARG A 121 -4.02 -3.08 -6.82
C ARG A 121 -3.53 -4.36 -7.51
N ASN A 122 -3.15 -5.41 -6.77
CA ASN A 122 -2.70 -6.67 -7.34
C ASN A 122 -3.82 -7.44 -8.07
N SER A 123 -5.09 -7.05 -7.87
CA SER A 123 -6.23 -7.52 -8.66
C SER A 123 -6.32 -6.88 -10.06
N VAL A 124 -5.41 -6.00 -10.43
CA VAL A 124 -5.35 -5.36 -11.73
C VAL A 124 -4.14 -5.89 -12.49
N ARG A 125 -4.36 -6.38 -13.71
CA ARG A 125 -3.28 -6.87 -14.57
C ARG A 125 -2.27 -5.78 -14.90
N LEU A 126 -1.06 -6.18 -15.21
CA LEU A 126 -0.04 -5.28 -15.75
C LEU A 126 -0.34 -4.98 -17.22
N GLY A 127 -0.23 -3.73 -17.62
CA GLY A 127 -0.20 -3.31 -19.00
C GLY A 127 1.18 -3.54 -19.63
N TRP A 128 1.29 -3.32 -20.91
CA TRP A 128 2.54 -3.53 -21.68
C TRP A 128 3.70 -2.61 -21.23
N ARG A 129 3.40 -1.48 -20.58
CA ARG A 129 4.39 -0.58 -19.96
C ARG A 129 4.77 -0.96 -18.53
N GLY A 130 4.21 -2.05 -17.99
CA GLY A 130 4.41 -2.46 -16.60
C GLY A 130 3.57 -1.67 -15.60
N GLU A 131 2.71 -0.79 -16.05
CA GLU A 131 1.77 -0.03 -15.22
C GLU A 131 0.45 -0.79 -15.06
N ARG A 132 -0.28 -0.51 -13.98
CA ARG A 132 -1.64 -1.04 -13.75
C ARG A 132 -2.67 0.05 -13.93
N ASP A 133 -3.74 -0.23 -14.65
CA ASP A 133 -4.88 0.66 -14.84
C ASP A 133 -5.74 0.75 -13.57
N THR A 134 -5.21 1.38 -12.54
CA THR A 134 -5.87 1.58 -11.25
C THR A 134 -5.46 2.91 -10.63
N ARG A 135 -6.29 3.42 -9.73
CA ARG A 135 -5.99 4.60 -8.91
C ARG A 135 -4.92 4.34 -7.84
N GLY A 136 -4.45 3.10 -7.71
CA GLY A 136 -3.58 2.70 -6.62
C GLY A 136 -4.33 2.55 -5.29
N ASP A 137 -3.59 2.37 -4.22
CA ASP A 137 -4.11 2.01 -2.91
C ASP A 137 -4.20 3.19 -1.92
N THR A 138 -3.99 4.43 -2.37
CA THR A 138 -4.01 5.63 -1.51
C THR A 138 -5.40 6.25 -1.32
N SER A 139 -6.39 5.81 -2.07
CA SER A 139 -7.75 6.39 -2.06
C SER A 139 -8.76 5.62 -1.21
N TRP A 140 -8.31 4.63 -0.43
CA TRP A 140 -9.17 3.86 0.47
C TRP A 140 -9.54 4.60 1.75
N VAL A 141 -8.71 5.57 2.16
CA VAL A 141 -8.89 6.37 3.39
C VAL A 141 -9.15 7.83 3.01
N PRO A 142 -10.25 8.44 3.47
CA PRO A 142 -10.49 9.85 3.23
C PRO A 142 -9.51 10.71 4.07
N PRO A 143 -9.01 11.85 3.54
CA PRO A 143 -8.03 12.67 4.22
C PRO A 143 -8.44 13.14 5.63
N GLU A 144 -9.73 13.30 5.87
CA GLU A 144 -10.28 13.86 7.11
C GLU A 144 -10.14 12.96 8.33
N ILE A 145 -9.95 11.64 8.12
CA ILE A 145 -9.76 10.67 9.21
C ILE A 145 -8.30 10.28 9.42
N ILE A 146 -7.39 10.86 8.66
CA ILE A 146 -5.97 10.60 8.79
C ILE A 146 -5.42 11.35 10.01
N GLU A 147 -4.67 10.64 10.85
CA GLU A 147 -3.88 11.20 11.94
C GLU A 147 -2.53 11.70 11.42
N ARG A 148 -1.84 10.86 10.65
CA ARG A 148 -0.58 11.20 9.98
C ARG A 148 -0.31 10.27 8.81
N ILE A 149 0.58 10.71 7.94
CA ILE A 149 1.12 9.90 6.83
C ILE A 149 2.62 9.83 7.01
N GLU A 150 3.16 8.63 7.05
CA GLU A 150 4.58 8.35 7.13
C GLU A 150 5.08 7.93 5.75
N VAL A 151 6.08 8.64 5.23
CA VAL A 151 6.74 8.31 3.96
C VAL A 151 8.14 7.87 4.27
N ILE A 152 8.41 6.57 4.11
CA ILE A 152 9.66 5.92 4.46
C ILE A 152 10.38 5.59 3.16
N ARG A 153 11.56 6.15 2.97
CA ARG A 153 12.38 6.01 1.75
C ARG A 153 13.73 5.40 2.09
N GLY A 154 14.37 4.79 1.10
CA GLY A 154 15.73 4.30 1.25
C GLY A 154 15.87 3.13 2.22
N PRO A 155 16.97 3.10 3.00
CA PRO A 155 17.33 1.95 3.83
C PRO A 155 16.30 1.54 4.87
N ALA A 156 15.60 2.50 5.47
CA ALA A 156 14.55 2.21 6.46
C ALA A 156 13.37 1.40 5.88
N ALA A 157 13.13 1.48 4.57
CA ALA A 157 12.07 0.72 3.92
C ALA A 157 12.36 -0.79 3.81
N ALA A 158 13.62 -1.21 3.90
CA ALA A 158 14.02 -2.62 3.76
C ALA A 158 13.37 -3.54 4.81
N ARG A 159 13.08 -3.02 6.00
CA ARG A 159 12.35 -3.74 7.06
C ARG A 159 11.01 -4.28 6.59
N TYR A 160 10.31 -3.56 5.70
CA TYR A 160 8.97 -3.90 5.24
C TYR A 160 8.95 -4.97 4.12
N GLY A 161 10.13 -5.36 3.62
CA GLY A 161 10.28 -6.52 2.74
C GLY A 161 9.74 -6.31 1.33
N ASN A 162 8.96 -7.27 0.85
CA ASN A 162 8.50 -7.33 -0.53
C ASN A 162 7.69 -6.09 -0.97
N GLY A 163 8.12 -5.45 -2.05
CA GLY A 163 7.46 -4.29 -2.64
C GLY A 163 7.88 -2.94 -2.06
N ALA A 164 8.80 -2.91 -1.07
CA ALA A 164 9.29 -1.69 -0.44
C ALA A 164 10.62 -1.17 -1.02
N ALA A 165 11.04 -1.64 -2.20
CA ALA A 165 12.34 -1.27 -2.77
C ALA A 165 12.48 0.24 -3.07
N GLY A 166 11.42 0.91 -3.49
CA GLY A 166 11.36 2.37 -3.65
C GLY A 166 11.06 3.09 -2.34
N GLY A 167 10.20 2.51 -1.52
CA GLY A 167 9.78 3.07 -0.24
C GLY A 167 8.42 2.55 0.24
N VAL A 168 7.99 3.10 1.37
CA VAL A 168 6.73 2.76 2.02
C VAL A 168 5.94 4.04 2.30
N VAL A 169 4.65 4.00 2.09
CA VAL A 169 3.69 5.00 2.57
C VAL A 169 2.78 4.34 3.57
N ASN A 170 2.86 4.76 4.83
CA ASN A 170 1.99 4.27 5.89
C ASN A 170 0.97 5.35 6.27
N ILE A 171 -0.30 5.07 6.02
CA ILE A 171 -1.41 5.98 6.33
C ILE A 171 -1.96 5.56 7.70
N ILE A 172 -1.73 6.39 8.71
CA ILE A 172 -2.21 6.15 10.06
C ILE A 172 -3.54 6.88 10.26
N THR A 173 -4.56 6.14 10.63
CA THR A 173 -5.89 6.67 10.90
C THR A 173 -6.03 7.07 12.37
N LYS A 174 -6.96 8.01 12.65
CA LYS A 174 -7.29 8.41 14.00
C LYS A 174 -7.73 7.21 14.83
N LYS A 175 -7.21 7.10 16.06
CA LYS A 175 -7.47 5.98 16.97
C LYS A 175 -8.81 6.15 17.70
N THR A 176 -9.19 5.11 18.44
CA THR A 176 -10.25 5.20 19.44
C THR A 176 -9.80 6.11 20.59
N GLY A 177 -10.72 6.74 21.28
CA GLY A 177 -10.44 7.62 22.42
C GLY A 177 -11.33 7.29 23.63
N ASP A 178 -10.95 7.82 24.78
CA ASP A 178 -11.69 7.70 26.05
C ASP A 178 -12.87 8.67 26.13
N GLU A 179 -12.93 9.62 25.21
CA GLU A 179 -14.01 10.60 25.09
C GLU A 179 -14.74 10.44 23.76
N TRP A 180 -16.01 10.87 23.73
CA TRP A 180 -16.79 10.87 22.51
C TRP A 180 -16.32 11.97 21.57
N HIS A 181 -15.92 11.58 20.37
CA HIS A 181 -15.57 12.48 19.28
C HIS A 181 -16.42 12.16 18.05
N GLY A 182 -16.94 13.20 17.43
CA GLY A 182 -17.69 13.08 16.19
C GLY A 182 -17.31 14.17 15.23
N SER A 183 -17.25 13.85 13.95
CA SER A 183 -17.09 14.82 12.88
C SER A 183 -17.97 14.48 11.69
N TRP A 184 -18.47 15.53 11.06
CA TRP A 184 -19.17 15.46 9.78
C TRP A 184 -18.57 16.50 8.87
N ASN A 185 -18.09 16.08 7.70
CA ASN A 185 -17.46 16.95 6.73
C ASN A 185 -18.18 16.85 5.39
N THR A 186 -18.34 17.99 4.75
CA THR A 186 -18.83 18.07 3.37
C THR A 186 -17.86 18.90 2.55
N TYR A 187 -17.42 18.36 1.44
CA TYR A 187 -16.55 19.03 0.50
C TYR A 187 -17.23 19.14 -0.86
N MET A 188 -17.17 20.32 -1.46
CA MET A 188 -17.65 20.58 -2.79
C MET A 188 -16.58 21.34 -3.58
N ASN A 189 -16.28 20.87 -4.77
CA ASN A 189 -15.48 21.59 -5.75
C ASN A 189 -16.33 21.76 -7.01
N ALA A 190 -16.55 23.00 -7.38
CA ALA A 190 -17.23 23.40 -8.62
C ALA A 190 -16.20 24.13 -9.48
N PRO A 191 -15.62 23.49 -10.51
CA PRO A 191 -14.69 24.15 -11.41
C PRO A 191 -15.34 25.36 -12.10
N GLU A 192 -14.55 26.38 -12.43
CA GLU A 192 -15.01 27.55 -13.17
C GLU A 192 -15.43 27.16 -14.60
N HIS A 193 -14.65 26.28 -15.22
CA HIS A 193 -14.98 25.77 -16.54
C HIS A 193 -16.00 24.63 -16.44
N LYS A 194 -17.15 24.82 -17.08
CA LYS A 194 -18.32 23.90 -17.01
C LYS A 194 -18.02 22.47 -17.50
N ASP A 195 -17.00 22.31 -18.36
CA ASP A 195 -16.64 21.03 -18.95
C ASP A 195 -15.68 20.22 -18.05
N GLU A 196 -15.17 20.82 -16.96
CA GLU A 196 -14.43 20.12 -15.93
C GLU A 196 -15.37 19.43 -14.92
N GLY A 197 -14.99 18.22 -14.49
CA GLY A 197 -15.78 17.44 -13.54
C GLY A 197 -15.80 18.03 -12.13
N SER A 198 -17.00 18.34 -11.63
CA SER A 198 -17.21 18.78 -10.24
C SER A 198 -17.07 17.63 -9.26
N THR A 199 -16.68 17.94 -8.01
CA THR A 199 -16.53 16.94 -6.92
C THR A 199 -17.50 17.25 -5.78
N LYS A 200 -18.13 16.21 -5.24
CA LYS A 200 -18.92 16.24 -4.01
C LYS A 200 -18.48 15.09 -3.13
N ARG A 201 -18.11 15.40 -1.88
CA ARG A 201 -17.73 14.41 -0.89
C ARG A 201 -18.41 14.71 0.43
N THR A 202 -18.89 13.69 1.11
CA THR A 202 -19.33 13.75 2.49
C THR A 202 -18.75 12.58 3.26
N ASN A 203 -18.27 12.85 4.46
CA ASN A 203 -17.76 11.82 5.35
C ASN A 203 -18.17 12.13 6.80
N PHE A 204 -18.21 11.10 7.59
CA PHE A 204 -18.38 11.19 9.02
C PHE A 204 -17.37 10.31 9.74
N SER A 205 -17.02 10.68 10.94
CA SER A 205 -16.33 9.80 11.88
C SER A 205 -16.96 9.94 13.27
N LEU A 206 -16.99 8.83 13.99
CA LEU A 206 -17.47 8.74 15.35
C LEU A 206 -16.55 7.80 16.11
N SER A 207 -16.11 8.21 17.29
CA SER A 207 -15.30 7.38 18.18
C SER A 207 -15.59 7.69 19.63
N GLY A 208 -15.32 6.75 20.53
CA GLY A 208 -15.50 6.95 21.96
C GLY A 208 -15.63 5.65 22.73
N PRO A 209 -15.86 5.74 24.06
CA PRO A 209 -16.05 4.59 24.90
C PRO A 209 -17.43 3.95 24.67
N LEU A 210 -17.47 2.59 24.67
CA LEU A 210 -18.71 1.81 24.66
C LEU A 210 -19.15 1.40 26.07
N GLY A 211 -18.33 1.68 27.08
CA GLY A 211 -18.51 1.27 28.46
C GLY A 211 -17.58 0.12 28.86
N GLY A 212 -17.19 0.06 30.15
CA GLY A 212 -16.15 -0.82 30.62
C GLY A 212 -14.83 -0.58 29.88
N ASP A 213 -14.18 -1.65 29.49
CA ASP A 213 -12.86 -1.63 28.83
C ASP A 213 -12.98 -1.59 27.28
N PHE A 214 -14.14 -1.18 26.73
CA PHE A 214 -14.40 -1.14 25.29
C PHE A 214 -14.47 0.28 24.78
N SER A 215 -13.80 0.51 23.65
CA SER A 215 -13.92 1.73 22.85
C SER A 215 -14.11 1.38 21.37
N PHE A 216 -14.56 2.34 20.58
CA PHE A 216 -14.82 2.10 19.15
C PHE A 216 -14.44 3.30 18.29
N ARG A 217 -14.29 3.01 17.01
CA ARG A 217 -14.21 4.00 15.94
C ARG A 217 -15.07 3.52 14.78
N LEU A 218 -15.84 4.42 14.21
CA LEU A 218 -16.63 4.19 13.00
C LEU A 218 -16.44 5.38 12.06
N PHE A 219 -16.13 5.15 10.81
CA PHE A 219 -16.18 6.20 9.79
C PHE A 219 -16.83 5.72 8.52
N GLY A 220 -17.37 6.68 7.75
CA GLY A 220 -17.92 6.44 6.43
C GLY A 220 -17.65 7.61 5.50
N ASN A 221 -17.52 7.30 4.21
CA ASN A 221 -17.26 8.28 3.17
C ASN A 221 -18.06 7.96 1.90
N LEU A 222 -18.63 9.02 1.32
CA LEU A 222 -19.23 9.00 -0.02
C LEU A 222 -18.58 10.11 -0.83
N ASP A 223 -17.94 9.76 -1.94
CA ASP A 223 -17.27 10.69 -2.83
C ASP A 223 -17.70 10.45 -4.27
N LYS A 224 -17.99 11.54 -4.98
CA LYS A 224 -18.25 11.52 -6.41
C LYS A 224 -17.60 12.71 -7.07
N THR A 225 -16.68 12.43 -7.99
CA THR A 225 -16.17 13.40 -8.96
C THR A 225 -16.75 13.04 -10.32
N GLN A 226 -17.32 13.99 -11.02
CA GLN A 226 -17.81 13.78 -12.38
C GLN A 226 -16.61 13.65 -13.34
N ALA A 227 -16.82 12.94 -14.45
CA ALA A 227 -15.87 12.96 -15.55
C ALA A 227 -15.87 14.35 -16.21
N ASP A 228 -14.73 14.73 -16.77
CA ASP A 228 -14.68 15.89 -17.67
C ASP A 228 -15.54 15.62 -18.91
N ALA A 229 -16.00 16.69 -19.60
CA ALA A 229 -16.71 16.55 -20.83
C ALA A 229 -15.84 15.84 -21.89
N TRP A 230 -16.47 15.04 -22.74
CA TRP A 230 -15.76 14.24 -23.76
C TRP A 230 -14.97 15.09 -24.76
N ASP A 231 -15.36 16.33 -24.95
CA ASP A 231 -14.81 17.30 -25.90
C ASP A 231 -13.96 18.41 -25.24
N ILE A 232 -13.65 18.29 -23.95
CA ILE A 232 -12.89 19.30 -23.19
C ILE A 232 -11.55 19.69 -23.85
N ASN A 233 -10.94 18.77 -24.57
CA ASN A 233 -9.68 18.98 -25.29
C ASN A 233 -9.87 19.29 -26.78
N GLN A 234 -11.08 19.66 -27.23
CA GLN A 234 -11.33 20.05 -28.60
C GLN A 234 -10.53 21.32 -28.95
N GLY A 235 -9.84 21.28 -30.08
CA GLY A 235 -8.98 22.39 -30.52
C GLY A 235 -7.56 22.38 -29.92
N HIS A 236 -7.27 21.49 -29.00
CA HIS A 236 -5.95 21.34 -28.37
C HIS A 236 -5.18 20.07 -28.80
N GLN A 237 -5.75 19.30 -29.73
CA GLN A 237 -5.10 18.13 -30.31
C GLN A 237 -4.27 18.53 -31.55
N SER A 238 -3.17 17.80 -31.77
CA SER A 238 -2.47 17.85 -33.04
C SER A 238 -3.35 17.29 -34.15
N GLU A 239 -3.24 17.84 -35.35
CA GLU A 239 -3.91 17.28 -36.53
C GLU A 239 -3.53 15.81 -36.71
N ARG A 240 -4.53 14.99 -36.90
CA ARG A 240 -4.39 13.54 -37.08
C ARG A 240 -5.04 13.12 -38.40
N THR A 241 -4.54 12.07 -38.99
CA THR A 241 -5.02 11.56 -40.29
C THR A 241 -5.49 10.11 -40.15
N GLY A 242 -6.25 9.64 -41.12
CA GLY A 242 -6.73 8.26 -41.19
C GLY A 242 -7.78 7.96 -40.10
N ILE A 243 -7.71 6.78 -39.49
CA ILE A 243 -8.67 6.31 -38.49
C ILE A 243 -8.65 7.12 -37.19
N TYR A 244 -7.68 8.01 -37.02
CA TYR A 244 -7.54 8.87 -35.85
C TYR A 244 -7.99 10.32 -36.09
N ALA A 245 -8.50 10.65 -37.30
CA ALA A 245 -8.81 12.03 -37.69
C ALA A 245 -9.82 12.71 -36.77
N ASP A 246 -10.81 11.96 -36.31
CA ASP A 246 -11.92 12.49 -35.51
C ASP A 246 -11.79 12.18 -33.99
N THR A 247 -10.60 11.78 -33.53
CA THR A 247 -10.41 11.42 -32.12
C THR A 247 -9.96 12.62 -31.30
N LEU A 248 -10.68 12.89 -30.20
CA LEU A 248 -10.30 13.89 -29.22
C LEU A 248 -9.52 13.21 -28.06
N PRO A 249 -8.48 13.87 -27.53
CA PRO A 249 -7.85 13.40 -26.31
C PRO A 249 -8.84 13.40 -25.16
N ALA A 250 -8.86 12.31 -24.39
CA ALA A 250 -9.75 12.20 -23.24
C ALA A 250 -9.45 13.27 -22.18
N GLY A 251 -10.49 13.76 -21.55
CA GLY A 251 -10.41 14.51 -20.32
C GLY A 251 -10.12 13.61 -19.12
N ARG A 252 -10.22 14.17 -17.92
CA ARG A 252 -10.00 13.43 -16.67
C ARG A 252 -11.21 12.55 -16.36
N GLU A 253 -10.96 11.29 -16.02
CA GLU A 253 -12.02 10.41 -15.54
C GLU A 253 -12.59 10.89 -14.20
N GLY A 254 -13.89 10.67 -14.02
CA GLY A 254 -14.55 10.85 -12.75
C GLY A 254 -14.32 9.65 -11.80
N VAL A 255 -14.80 9.80 -10.59
CA VAL A 255 -14.63 8.86 -9.49
C VAL A 255 -15.91 8.71 -8.71
N LYS A 256 -16.17 7.50 -8.22
CA LYS A 256 -17.26 7.22 -7.30
C LYS A 256 -16.81 6.25 -6.23
N ASN A 257 -16.58 6.76 -5.01
CA ASN A 257 -16.12 5.97 -3.88
C ASN A 257 -17.19 5.88 -2.79
N LYS A 258 -17.19 4.75 -2.11
CA LYS A 258 -17.99 4.50 -0.90
C LYS A 258 -17.15 3.67 0.05
N ASN A 259 -16.98 4.15 1.27
CA ASN A 259 -16.21 3.46 2.29
C ASN A 259 -17.00 3.48 3.60
N ILE A 260 -16.93 2.39 4.32
CA ILE A 260 -17.33 2.29 5.73
C ILE A 260 -16.35 1.38 6.43
N ASP A 261 -15.90 1.78 7.60
CA ASP A 261 -14.97 1.03 8.43
C ASP A 261 -15.33 1.19 9.89
N GLY A 262 -15.29 0.09 10.62
CA GLY A 262 -15.54 0.04 12.04
C GLY A 262 -14.49 -0.76 12.77
N LEU A 263 -14.03 -0.22 13.91
CA LEU A 263 -13.07 -0.84 14.81
C LEU A 263 -13.64 -0.84 16.22
N VAL A 264 -13.53 -1.96 16.91
CA VAL A 264 -13.79 -2.11 18.34
C VAL A 264 -12.50 -2.52 19.02
N ARG A 265 -12.10 -1.79 20.04
CA ARG A 265 -10.95 -2.04 20.89
C ARG A 265 -11.42 -2.50 22.27
N TRP A 266 -10.83 -3.57 22.75
CA TRP A 266 -11.01 -4.13 24.09
C TRP A 266 -9.68 -4.12 24.85
N GLU A 267 -9.63 -3.38 25.94
CA GLU A 267 -8.49 -3.36 26.87
C GLU A 267 -8.72 -4.42 27.95
N PHE A 268 -8.39 -5.67 27.64
CA PHE A 268 -8.70 -6.82 28.50
C PHE A 268 -7.79 -6.94 29.73
N ALA A 269 -6.68 -6.21 29.75
CA ALA A 269 -5.75 -6.10 30.87
C ALA A 269 -4.98 -4.78 30.77
N PRO A 270 -4.33 -4.29 31.83
CA PRO A 270 -3.48 -3.10 31.76
C PRO A 270 -2.45 -3.21 30.65
N MET A 271 -2.36 -2.19 29.81
CA MET A 271 -1.47 -2.12 28.63
C MET A 271 -1.63 -3.27 27.62
N GLN A 272 -2.75 -4.00 27.65
CA GLN A 272 -3.06 -5.08 26.70
C GLN A 272 -4.36 -4.80 25.99
N SER A 273 -4.34 -4.76 24.67
CA SER A 273 -5.54 -4.49 23.88
C SER A 273 -5.73 -5.46 22.72
N LEU A 274 -6.98 -5.79 22.45
CA LEU A 274 -7.43 -6.46 21.24
C LEU A 274 -8.28 -5.51 20.42
N GLU A 275 -7.96 -5.38 19.15
CA GLU A 275 -8.72 -4.58 18.19
C GLU A 275 -9.33 -5.50 17.13
N PHE A 276 -10.63 -5.35 16.89
CA PHE A 276 -11.38 -6.02 15.84
C PHE A 276 -11.83 -4.98 14.83
N GLU A 277 -11.40 -5.10 13.59
CA GLU A 277 -11.69 -4.13 12.55
C GLU A 277 -12.35 -4.81 11.35
N ALA A 278 -13.35 -4.17 10.79
CA ALA A 278 -14.04 -4.61 9.58
C ALA A 278 -14.31 -3.40 8.68
N GLY A 279 -13.87 -3.51 7.42
CA GLY A 279 -14.00 -2.46 6.43
C GLY A 279 -14.63 -2.96 5.13
N TYR A 280 -15.45 -2.11 4.53
CA TYR A 280 -15.96 -2.25 3.18
C TYR A 280 -15.67 -0.98 2.39
N SER A 281 -15.07 -1.14 1.22
CA SER A 281 -14.77 -0.03 0.33
C SER A 281 -15.11 -0.38 -1.10
N ARG A 282 -15.59 0.61 -1.84
CA ARG A 282 -15.87 0.51 -3.27
C ARG A 282 -15.32 1.74 -3.99
N GLN A 283 -14.51 1.51 -4.99
CA GLN A 283 -14.06 2.52 -5.94
C GLN A 283 -14.64 2.24 -7.32
N GLY A 284 -15.15 3.26 -7.99
CA GLY A 284 -15.56 3.20 -9.39
C GLY A 284 -15.01 4.38 -10.16
N ASN A 285 -14.71 4.19 -11.45
CA ASN A 285 -14.43 5.31 -12.34
C ASN A 285 -15.74 5.85 -12.94
N LEU A 286 -15.70 7.07 -13.48
CA LEU A 286 -16.66 7.57 -14.47
C LEU A 286 -15.86 7.89 -15.72
N TYR A 287 -16.06 7.11 -16.76
CA TYR A 287 -15.22 7.06 -17.94
C TYR A 287 -15.29 8.37 -18.73
N ALA A 288 -14.15 8.92 -19.13
CA ALA A 288 -14.03 10.17 -19.89
C ALA A 288 -13.48 9.97 -21.31
N GLY A 289 -13.30 8.75 -21.74
CA GLY A 289 -12.68 8.42 -23.02
C GLY A 289 -11.32 7.75 -22.86
N ASP A 290 -10.72 7.40 -23.98
CA ASP A 290 -9.45 6.68 -24.04
C ASP A 290 -8.33 7.61 -24.57
N THR A 291 -7.20 7.58 -23.89
CA THR A 291 -5.98 8.29 -24.32
C THR A 291 -5.28 7.63 -25.51
N GLN A 292 -5.63 6.39 -25.83
CA GLN A 292 -5.10 5.63 -26.99
C GLN A 292 -5.71 6.07 -28.33
N ASN A 293 -6.57 7.09 -28.32
CA ASN A 293 -7.19 7.70 -29.52
C ASN A 293 -8.22 6.79 -30.21
N THR A 294 -8.98 6.05 -29.44
CA THR A 294 -10.08 5.21 -29.96
C THR A 294 -11.45 5.82 -29.70
N ASN A 295 -11.50 7.11 -29.38
CA ASN A 295 -12.73 7.81 -28.99
C ASN A 295 -13.77 7.93 -30.13
N SER A 296 -13.40 7.63 -31.38
CA SER A 296 -14.33 7.47 -32.50
C SER A 296 -15.15 6.17 -32.45
N ASN A 297 -14.72 5.19 -31.65
CA ASN A 297 -15.42 3.91 -31.51
C ASN A 297 -16.74 4.09 -30.78
N ASP A 298 -17.83 3.55 -31.33
CA ASP A 298 -19.19 3.69 -30.77
C ASP A 298 -19.30 3.10 -29.36
N LEU A 299 -18.64 1.99 -29.10
CA LEU A 299 -18.60 1.36 -27.78
C LEU A 299 -17.91 2.23 -26.73
N VAL A 300 -16.87 2.98 -27.15
CA VAL A 300 -16.18 3.95 -26.30
C VAL A 300 -17.12 5.12 -26.01
N LYS A 301 -17.77 5.70 -27.04
CA LYS A 301 -18.72 6.80 -26.88
C LYS A 301 -19.90 6.45 -25.99
N GLU A 302 -20.43 5.23 -26.12
CA GLU A 302 -21.53 4.74 -25.29
C GLU A 302 -21.18 4.72 -23.79
N ASN A 303 -19.90 4.60 -23.45
CA ASN A 303 -19.41 4.47 -22.08
C ASN A 303 -19.06 5.79 -21.39
N TYR A 304 -19.09 6.94 -22.09
CA TYR A 304 -18.84 8.23 -21.45
C TYR A 304 -19.73 8.47 -20.23
N GLY A 305 -19.13 8.88 -19.12
CA GLY A 305 -19.81 9.14 -17.85
C GLY A 305 -20.33 7.92 -17.12
N LYS A 306 -20.13 6.70 -17.67
CA LYS A 306 -20.51 5.44 -17.04
C LYS A 306 -19.34 4.80 -16.30
N GLU A 307 -19.66 3.92 -15.34
CA GLU A 307 -18.66 3.10 -14.68
C GLU A 307 -18.20 1.97 -15.61
N THR A 308 -16.91 1.88 -15.85
CA THR A 308 -16.30 0.82 -16.65
C THR A 308 -15.37 -0.07 -15.83
N ASN A 309 -15.01 0.38 -14.64
CA ASN A 309 -14.18 -0.32 -13.67
C ASN A 309 -14.72 -0.10 -12.26
N ARG A 310 -14.81 -1.16 -11.47
CA ARG A 310 -15.24 -1.15 -10.07
C ARG A 310 -14.33 -2.05 -9.26
N LEU A 311 -13.76 -1.51 -8.19
CA LEU A 311 -13.01 -2.26 -7.19
C LEU A 311 -13.86 -2.34 -5.91
N TYR A 312 -14.06 -3.54 -5.41
CA TYR A 312 -14.71 -3.82 -4.13
C TYR A 312 -13.66 -4.42 -3.20
N ARG A 313 -13.45 -3.81 -2.06
CA ARG A 313 -12.48 -4.27 -1.06
C ARG A 313 -13.20 -4.53 0.26
N ASN A 314 -12.99 -5.71 0.81
CA ASN A 314 -13.42 -6.08 2.16
C ASN A 314 -12.19 -6.43 2.97
N THR A 315 -12.08 -5.87 4.17
CA THR A 315 -10.99 -6.13 5.12
C THR A 315 -11.55 -6.56 6.45
N TYR A 316 -10.90 -7.53 7.06
CA TYR A 316 -11.18 -7.97 8.42
C TYR A 316 -9.84 -8.17 9.11
N SER A 317 -9.65 -7.58 10.26
CA SER A 317 -8.41 -7.75 11.02
C SER A 317 -8.66 -7.90 12.52
N VAL A 318 -7.74 -8.60 13.15
CA VAL A 318 -7.61 -8.66 14.59
C VAL A 318 -6.20 -8.26 14.93
N THR A 319 -6.03 -7.31 15.86
CA THR A 319 -4.73 -6.82 16.30
C THR A 319 -4.64 -6.95 17.81
N TRP A 320 -3.59 -7.59 18.30
CA TRP A 320 -3.23 -7.60 19.71
C TRP A 320 -1.96 -6.78 19.91
N ASN A 321 -2.09 -5.72 20.70
CA ASN A 321 -0.97 -4.90 21.16
C ASN A 321 -0.80 -5.12 22.65
N GLY A 322 0.43 -5.34 23.07
CA GLY A 322 0.78 -5.55 24.46
C GLY A 322 2.03 -4.77 24.84
N ALA A 323 2.04 -4.24 26.06
CA ALA A 323 3.21 -3.72 26.72
C ALA A 323 3.28 -4.26 28.14
N TRP A 324 4.50 -4.36 28.68
CA TRP A 324 4.77 -4.89 30.01
C TRP A 324 5.65 -3.91 30.79
N ASP A 325 5.62 -4.00 32.12
CA ASP A 325 6.37 -3.10 33.03
C ASP A 325 7.90 -3.12 32.79
N ASN A 326 8.42 -4.18 32.21
CA ASN A 326 9.84 -4.29 31.82
C ASN A 326 10.17 -3.62 30.48
N GLY A 327 9.24 -2.88 29.90
CA GLY A 327 9.39 -2.18 28.64
C GLY A 327 9.28 -3.06 27.38
N VAL A 328 9.04 -4.37 27.52
CA VAL A 328 8.76 -5.25 26.36
C VAL A 328 7.44 -4.85 25.73
N THR A 329 7.40 -4.76 24.40
CA THR A 329 6.17 -4.51 23.65
C THR A 329 5.96 -5.57 22.59
N THR A 330 4.70 -5.86 22.27
CA THR A 330 4.34 -6.74 21.14
C THR A 330 3.28 -6.12 20.28
N SER A 331 3.36 -6.41 18.99
CA SER A 331 2.31 -6.11 18.02
C SER A 331 2.07 -7.34 17.17
N ASN A 332 0.86 -7.88 17.25
CA ASN A 332 0.48 -9.10 16.53
C ASN A 332 -0.83 -8.84 15.81
N TRP A 333 -0.88 -9.14 14.51
CA TRP A 333 -2.13 -9.01 13.80
C TRP A 333 -2.33 -10.08 12.74
N ALA A 334 -3.59 -10.35 12.47
CA ALA A 334 -4.05 -11.16 11.37
C ALA A 334 -5.01 -10.33 10.53
N GLN A 335 -4.84 -10.33 9.21
CA GLN A 335 -5.72 -9.63 8.28
C GLN A 335 -6.15 -10.57 7.15
N TYR A 336 -7.43 -10.51 6.82
CA TYR A 336 -7.99 -11.05 5.58
C TYR A 336 -8.46 -9.88 4.72
N GLU A 337 -7.93 -9.78 3.51
CA GLU A 337 -8.38 -8.83 2.49
C GLU A 337 -8.93 -9.58 1.29
N ARG A 338 -10.10 -9.18 0.83
CA ARG A 338 -10.66 -9.66 -0.44
C ARG A 338 -10.97 -8.49 -1.33
N THR A 339 -10.40 -8.49 -2.52
CA THR A 339 -10.68 -7.51 -3.57
C THR A 339 -11.33 -8.19 -4.75
N ARG A 340 -12.45 -7.62 -5.22
CA ARG A 340 -13.03 -7.94 -6.52
C ARG A 340 -12.86 -6.74 -7.43
N ASN A 341 -12.18 -6.95 -8.55
CA ASN A 341 -12.06 -5.99 -9.63
C ASN A 341 -13.03 -6.39 -10.75
N SER A 342 -14.08 -5.61 -10.93
CA SER A 342 -15.11 -5.81 -11.96
C SER A 342 -14.88 -4.81 -13.08
N ARG A 343 -14.49 -5.28 -14.26
CA ARG A 343 -14.10 -4.44 -15.40
C ARG A 343 -14.89 -4.82 -16.64
N LYS A 344 -15.22 -3.82 -17.47
CA LYS A 344 -15.72 -4.09 -18.82
C LYS A 344 -14.64 -4.73 -19.68
N GLY A 345 -15.04 -5.66 -20.55
CA GLY A 345 -14.14 -6.36 -21.44
C GLY A 345 -13.33 -5.41 -22.32
N GLU A 346 -12.05 -5.64 -22.37
CA GLU A 346 -11.08 -4.85 -23.14
C GLU A 346 -9.99 -5.72 -23.74
N GLY A 347 -9.42 -5.26 -24.84
CA GLY A 347 -8.28 -5.90 -25.46
C GLY A 347 -7.07 -5.91 -24.54
N LEU A 348 -6.26 -6.95 -24.63
CA LEU A 348 -4.95 -7.04 -24.01
C LEU A 348 -3.90 -6.51 -24.97
N ALA A 349 -2.97 -5.74 -24.48
CA ALA A 349 -1.74 -5.23 -25.08
C ALA A 349 -1.72 -4.86 -26.59
N GLY A 350 -0.73 -4.12 -26.96
CA GLY A 350 -0.56 -3.61 -28.30
C GLY A 350 -1.60 -2.56 -28.63
N GLY A 351 -2.05 -2.48 -29.87
CA GLY A 351 -3.04 -1.49 -30.31
C GLY A 351 -4.48 -1.71 -29.82
N THR A 352 -4.72 -2.76 -29.04
CA THR A 352 -6.05 -3.09 -28.51
C THR A 352 -6.15 -2.95 -26.99
N GLU A 353 -5.02 -2.72 -26.31
CA GLU A 353 -5.02 -2.53 -24.86
C GLU A 353 -5.83 -1.30 -24.47
N GLY A 354 -6.73 -1.48 -23.52
CA GLY A 354 -7.59 -0.42 -23.08
C GLY A 354 -8.79 -0.11 -23.98
N ILE A 355 -8.88 -0.69 -25.18
CA ILE A 355 -10.04 -0.53 -26.05
C ILE A 355 -11.14 -1.48 -25.60
N PHE A 356 -12.34 -0.96 -25.36
CA PHE A 356 -13.49 -1.81 -25.07
C PHE A 356 -13.82 -2.71 -26.25
N ASN A 357 -13.96 -3.99 -25.96
CA ASN A 357 -14.44 -5.00 -26.89
C ASN A 357 -15.78 -5.59 -26.46
N SER A 358 -16.26 -5.26 -25.25
CA SER A 358 -17.53 -5.71 -24.70
C SER A 358 -18.07 -4.72 -23.65
N ASN A 359 -19.38 -4.62 -23.56
CA ASN A 359 -20.07 -3.94 -22.46
C ASN A 359 -20.30 -4.83 -21.24
N GLN A 360 -19.94 -6.11 -21.32
CA GLN A 360 -20.08 -7.03 -20.20
C GLN A 360 -18.93 -6.83 -19.20
N PHE A 361 -19.28 -6.93 -17.93
CA PHE A 361 -18.29 -6.94 -16.84
C PHE A 361 -17.72 -8.34 -16.64
N THR A 362 -16.41 -8.40 -16.43
CA THR A 362 -15.69 -9.59 -15.99
C THR A 362 -15.04 -9.31 -14.64
N ASP A 363 -15.00 -10.32 -13.78
CA ASP A 363 -14.49 -10.18 -12.42
C ASP A 363 -13.12 -10.85 -12.28
N ILE A 364 -12.23 -10.15 -11.58
CA ILE A 364 -10.97 -10.67 -11.05
C ILE A 364 -11.12 -10.68 -9.53
N ASP A 365 -11.00 -11.84 -8.91
CA ASP A 365 -11.04 -12.00 -7.46
C ASP A 365 -9.63 -12.22 -6.93
N LEU A 366 -9.23 -11.42 -5.94
CA LEU A 366 -7.99 -11.55 -5.18
C LEU A 366 -8.34 -11.72 -3.70
N ALA A 367 -7.75 -12.70 -3.05
CA ALA A 367 -7.84 -12.91 -1.61
C ALA A 367 -6.44 -12.98 -1.01
N ASP A 368 -6.23 -12.23 0.04
CA ASP A 368 -4.99 -12.15 0.80
C ASP A 368 -5.24 -12.52 2.26
N VAL A 369 -4.41 -13.40 2.80
CA VAL A 369 -4.33 -13.69 4.24
C VAL A 369 -2.94 -13.29 4.71
N MET A 370 -2.87 -12.44 5.71
CA MET A 370 -1.62 -11.91 6.26
C MET A 370 -1.60 -12.12 7.76
N LEU A 371 -0.46 -12.58 8.26
CA LEU A 371 -0.15 -12.72 9.68
C LEU A 371 1.15 -11.97 9.96
N HIS A 372 1.17 -11.23 11.05
CA HIS A 372 2.34 -10.52 11.55
C HIS A 372 2.48 -10.72 13.05
N SER A 373 3.69 -10.92 13.50
CA SER A 373 4.03 -11.01 14.92
C SER A 373 5.35 -10.32 15.15
N GLU A 374 5.39 -9.41 16.11
CA GLU A 374 6.57 -8.64 16.45
C GLU A 374 6.67 -8.49 17.98
N VAL A 375 7.88 -8.59 18.50
CA VAL A 375 8.23 -8.29 19.87
C VAL A 375 9.44 -7.37 19.90
N SER A 376 9.37 -6.31 20.69
CA SER A 376 10.48 -5.39 21.01
C SER A 376 10.89 -5.56 22.46
N ILE A 377 12.19 -5.77 22.66
CA ILE A 377 12.78 -6.11 23.96
C ILE A 377 13.88 -5.09 24.27
N PRO A 378 13.64 -4.13 25.18
CA PRO A 378 14.68 -3.26 25.66
C PRO A 378 15.61 -4.03 26.61
N PHE A 379 16.90 -3.80 26.51
CA PHE A 379 17.91 -4.36 27.41
C PHE A 379 19.20 -3.52 27.41
N ASP A 380 19.92 -3.60 28.54
CA ASP A 380 21.20 -2.93 28.72
C ASP A 380 22.32 -3.97 28.66
N TYR A 381 23.08 -3.93 27.58
CA TYR A 381 24.32 -4.70 27.45
C TYR A 381 25.36 -3.88 26.71
N LEU A 382 26.38 -3.39 27.42
CA LEU A 382 27.38 -2.42 26.99
C LEU A 382 26.79 -1.03 26.69
N VAL A 383 25.62 -0.95 26.07
CA VAL A 383 24.85 0.26 25.73
C VAL A 383 23.37 -0.07 25.83
N ASN A 384 22.51 0.95 25.92
CA ASN A 384 21.06 0.79 25.81
C ASN A 384 20.71 0.26 24.44
N GLN A 385 19.86 -0.76 24.40
CA GLN A 385 19.46 -1.43 23.17
C GLN A 385 17.97 -1.77 23.18
N ASN A 386 17.39 -1.79 22.00
CA ASN A 386 16.05 -2.32 21.81
C ASN A 386 16.05 -3.30 20.64
N LEU A 387 15.97 -4.59 20.94
CA LEU A 387 15.94 -5.67 19.96
C LEU A 387 14.50 -5.97 19.55
N THR A 388 14.21 -5.82 18.27
CA THR A 388 12.95 -6.20 17.66
C THR A 388 13.13 -7.49 16.87
N LEU A 389 12.29 -8.47 17.16
CA LEU A 389 12.21 -9.74 16.43
C LEU A 389 10.80 -9.88 15.87
N GLY A 390 10.69 -10.33 14.63
CA GLY A 390 9.38 -10.53 14.05
C GLY A 390 9.32 -11.60 12.98
N SER A 391 8.09 -12.01 12.69
CA SER A 391 7.75 -12.96 11.64
C SER A 391 6.49 -12.52 10.90
N GLU A 392 6.43 -12.82 9.62
CA GLU A 392 5.28 -12.54 8.77
C GLU A 392 4.96 -13.73 7.89
N TRP A 393 3.70 -13.91 7.60
CA TRP A 393 3.23 -14.83 6.58
C TRP A 393 2.14 -14.18 5.75
N ASN A 394 2.28 -14.28 4.43
CA ASN A 394 1.31 -13.75 3.48
C ASN A 394 0.98 -14.83 2.46
N GLN A 395 -0.31 -15.03 2.18
CA GLN A 395 -0.78 -15.89 1.11
C GLN A 395 -1.73 -15.12 0.20
N GLN A 396 -1.37 -15.02 -1.08
CA GLN A 396 -2.19 -14.42 -2.12
C GLN A 396 -2.81 -15.50 -3.01
N ARG A 397 -4.11 -15.37 -3.27
CA ARG A 397 -4.86 -16.23 -4.21
C ARG A 397 -5.67 -15.37 -5.15
N MET A 398 -5.48 -15.57 -6.44
CA MET A 398 -6.15 -14.82 -7.49
C MET A 398 -6.90 -15.75 -8.43
N LYS A 399 -8.08 -15.28 -8.88
CA LYS A 399 -8.82 -15.89 -9.98
C LYS A 399 -9.08 -14.81 -11.03
N ASP A 400 -8.53 -14.98 -12.22
CA ASP A 400 -8.72 -14.07 -13.35
C ASP A 400 -9.06 -14.85 -14.64
N ASN A 401 -10.34 -14.94 -14.93
CA ASN A 401 -10.82 -15.58 -16.16
C ASN A 401 -10.54 -14.73 -17.40
N ALA A 402 -10.50 -13.40 -17.24
CA ALA A 402 -10.37 -12.49 -18.37
C ALA A 402 -8.96 -12.49 -18.95
N SER A 403 -7.92 -12.46 -18.07
CA SER A 403 -6.52 -12.36 -18.54
C SER A 403 -5.85 -13.72 -18.71
N ASN A 404 -6.04 -14.64 -17.76
CA ASN A 404 -5.33 -15.93 -17.77
C ASN A 404 -5.93 -16.94 -18.76
N THR A 405 -7.18 -16.78 -19.16
CA THR A 405 -7.87 -17.69 -20.11
C THR A 405 -8.39 -16.98 -21.36
N GLN A 406 -7.99 -15.74 -21.60
CA GLN A 406 -8.42 -14.98 -22.78
C GLN A 406 -7.99 -15.67 -24.07
N ALA A 407 -8.85 -15.61 -25.10
CA ALA A 407 -8.49 -16.08 -26.43
C ALA A 407 -7.28 -15.33 -27.01
N LEU A 408 -6.44 -16.03 -27.73
CA LEU A 408 -5.24 -15.47 -28.36
C LEU A 408 -5.66 -14.56 -29.53
N SER A 409 -5.42 -13.26 -29.41
CA SER A 409 -5.84 -12.27 -30.41
C SER A 409 -4.91 -12.18 -31.63
N GLY A 410 -3.69 -12.68 -31.51
CA GLY A 410 -2.67 -12.70 -32.57
C GLY A 410 -2.55 -14.05 -33.31
N GLY A 411 -3.47 -14.98 -33.08
CA GLY A 411 -3.44 -16.33 -33.66
C GLY A 411 -2.80 -17.38 -32.75
N GLU A 412 -2.64 -18.57 -33.26
CA GLU A 412 -2.05 -19.68 -32.50
C GLU A 412 -0.56 -19.47 -32.25
N ILE A 413 -0.08 -19.89 -31.09
CA ILE A 413 1.33 -19.91 -30.72
C ILE A 413 1.89 -21.30 -31.05
N PRO A 414 2.85 -21.45 -31.98
CA PRO A 414 3.41 -22.73 -32.28
C PRO A 414 3.98 -23.46 -31.07
N GLY A 415 3.51 -24.69 -30.84
CA GLY A 415 3.97 -25.52 -29.72
C GLY A 415 3.37 -25.17 -28.36
N TYR A 416 2.44 -24.23 -28.29
CA TYR A 416 1.73 -23.86 -27.05
C TYR A 416 0.28 -24.38 -27.06
N ASP A 417 -0.06 -25.19 -26.04
CA ASP A 417 -1.43 -25.64 -25.83
C ASP A 417 -2.22 -24.57 -25.04
N SER A 418 -3.11 -23.88 -25.73
CA SER A 418 -3.96 -22.86 -25.12
C SER A 418 -5.21 -23.43 -24.41
N THR A 419 -5.48 -24.73 -24.54
CA THR A 419 -6.73 -25.34 -24.09
C THR A 419 -6.78 -25.65 -22.59
N GLY A 420 -5.63 -25.84 -21.95
CA GLY A 420 -5.48 -26.19 -20.52
C GLY A 420 -5.23 -25.01 -19.59
N ARG A 421 -5.38 -23.76 -20.04
CA ARG A 421 -5.06 -22.58 -19.24
C ARG A 421 -5.96 -22.44 -18.01
N SER A 422 -5.33 -22.15 -16.86
CA SER A 422 -6.01 -21.98 -15.56
C SER A 422 -6.21 -20.51 -15.22
N PRO A 423 -7.41 -20.11 -14.74
CA PRO A 423 -7.63 -18.77 -14.25
C PRO A 423 -6.98 -18.49 -12.87
N TYR A 424 -6.47 -19.51 -12.21
CA TYR A 424 -5.98 -19.41 -10.83
C TYR A 424 -4.47 -19.15 -10.78
N SER A 425 -4.06 -18.28 -9.85
CA SER A 425 -2.68 -18.01 -9.46
C SER A 425 -2.59 -17.91 -7.95
N GLN A 426 -1.49 -18.37 -7.36
CA GLN A 426 -1.25 -18.21 -5.93
C GLN A 426 0.24 -18.10 -5.63
N ALA A 427 0.56 -17.39 -4.55
CA ALA A 427 1.91 -17.33 -3.99
C ALA A 427 1.83 -17.18 -2.48
N GLU A 428 2.89 -17.61 -1.81
CA GLU A 428 3.08 -17.46 -0.35
C GLU A 428 4.44 -16.86 -0.07
N ILE A 429 4.51 -16.00 0.95
CA ILE A 429 5.75 -15.45 1.46
C ILE A 429 5.79 -15.69 2.96
N PHE A 430 6.86 -16.30 3.44
CA PHE A 430 7.18 -16.39 4.85
C PHE A 430 8.41 -15.54 5.12
N SER A 431 8.39 -14.74 6.19
CA SER A 431 9.47 -13.83 6.51
C SER A 431 9.85 -13.88 7.98
N LEU A 432 11.13 -13.71 8.25
CA LEU A 432 11.69 -13.48 9.59
C LEU A 432 12.54 -12.21 9.54
N PHE A 433 12.46 -11.39 10.59
CA PHE A 433 13.31 -10.21 10.69
C PHE A 433 13.79 -9.96 12.11
N ALA A 434 14.95 -9.34 12.18
CA ALA A 434 15.55 -8.87 13.42
C ALA A 434 16.13 -7.46 13.20
N GLU A 435 15.92 -6.57 14.13
CA GLU A 435 16.45 -5.21 14.14
C GLU A 435 16.88 -4.86 15.55
N ASN A 436 18.05 -4.21 15.69
CA ASN A 436 18.54 -3.79 17.00
C ASN A 436 18.87 -2.30 16.97
N ASN A 437 18.16 -1.51 17.75
CA ASN A 437 18.46 -0.08 17.94
C ASN A 437 19.44 0.06 19.11
N MET A 438 20.67 0.49 18.83
CA MET A 438 21.76 0.58 19.78
C MET A 438 22.14 2.05 20.01
N GLU A 439 21.98 2.55 21.23
CA GLU A 439 22.43 3.88 21.65
C GLU A 439 23.92 3.82 22.01
N LEU A 440 24.79 3.94 21.00
CA LEU A 440 26.24 3.86 21.22
C LEU A 440 26.78 4.99 22.10
N THR A 441 26.15 6.17 22.00
CA THR A 441 26.34 7.35 22.87
C THR A 441 25.04 8.13 22.92
N ASP A 442 24.93 9.12 23.79
CA ASP A 442 23.75 10.01 23.90
C ASP A 442 23.36 10.69 22.57
N THR A 443 24.30 10.77 21.62
CA THR A 443 24.10 11.40 20.31
C THR A 443 24.23 10.45 19.13
N THR A 444 24.57 9.18 19.37
CA THR A 444 24.86 8.21 18.31
C THR A 444 23.97 7.00 18.43
N MET A 445 23.11 6.78 17.45
CA MET A 445 22.29 5.58 17.32
C MET A 445 22.70 4.76 16.10
N LEU A 446 22.94 3.46 16.29
CA LEU A 446 23.23 2.50 15.23
C LEU A 446 22.13 1.46 15.18
N THR A 447 21.58 1.21 13.99
CA THR A 447 20.49 0.26 13.79
C THR A 447 20.85 -0.76 12.71
N PRO A 448 21.53 -1.87 13.06
CA PRO A 448 21.63 -3.03 12.18
C PRO A 448 20.30 -3.79 12.12
N ALA A 449 19.96 -4.29 10.94
CA ALA A 449 18.81 -5.18 10.76
C ALA A 449 19.07 -6.23 9.68
N LEU A 450 18.36 -7.34 9.80
CA LEU A 450 18.39 -8.42 8.83
C LEU A 450 17.00 -8.99 8.64
N ARG A 451 16.59 -9.11 7.37
CA ARG A 451 15.35 -9.77 7.00
C ARG A 451 15.61 -10.96 6.09
N PHE A 452 14.93 -12.06 6.34
CA PHE A 452 14.86 -13.24 5.47
C PHE A 452 13.45 -13.39 4.93
N ASP A 453 13.30 -13.60 3.62
CA ASP A 453 12.04 -13.88 2.96
C ASP A 453 12.15 -15.18 2.18
N HIS A 454 11.17 -16.06 2.32
CA HIS A 454 10.99 -17.26 1.50
C HIS A 454 9.70 -17.13 0.70
N HIS A 455 9.82 -16.97 -0.61
CA HIS A 455 8.70 -16.90 -1.52
C HIS A 455 8.51 -18.25 -2.21
N SER A 456 7.28 -18.75 -2.27
CA SER A 456 6.95 -20.09 -2.78
C SER A 456 7.36 -20.35 -4.24
N ILE A 457 7.57 -19.30 -5.05
CA ILE A 457 7.96 -19.39 -6.46
C ILE A 457 9.42 -18.98 -6.64
N VAL A 458 9.82 -17.79 -6.16
CA VAL A 458 11.16 -17.24 -6.46
C VAL A 458 12.23 -17.59 -5.41
N GLY A 459 11.87 -18.33 -4.37
CA GLY A 459 12.81 -18.85 -3.37
C GLY A 459 13.22 -17.82 -2.31
N ASN A 460 14.46 -17.93 -1.86
CA ASN A 460 14.97 -17.21 -0.69
C ASN A 460 15.60 -15.87 -1.05
N ASN A 461 15.39 -14.89 -0.16
CA ASN A 461 16.04 -13.60 -0.21
C ASN A 461 16.51 -13.15 1.17
N TRP A 462 17.65 -12.47 1.23
CA TRP A 462 18.18 -11.84 2.43
C TRP A 462 18.29 -10.33 2.20
N SER A 463 17.78 -9.54 3.13
CA SER A 463 17.78 -8.08 3.07
C SER A 463 18.46 -7.50 4.32
N PRO A 464 19.81 -7.39 4.34
CA PRO A 464 20.53 -6.70 5.40
C PRO A 464 20.35 -5.18 5.26
N SER A 465 20.34 -4.49 6.40
CA SER A 465 20.39 -3.02 6.48
C SER A 465 21.20 -2.54 7.67
N LEU A 466 21.75 -1.33 7.52
CA LEU A 466 22.47 -0.62 8.56
C LEU A 466 22.14 0.86 8.46
N ASN A 467 21.62 1.43 9.55
CA ASN A 467 21.35 2.86 9.67
C ASN A 467 22.19 3.44 10.82
N LEU A 468 22.65 4.67 10.64
CA LEU A 468 23.36 5.45 11.64
C LEU A 468 22.74 6.84 11.74
N SER A 469 22.46 7.28 12.96
CA SER A 469 22.08 8.64 13.28
C SER A 469 23.12 9.21 14.24
N GLN A 470 23.74 10.35 13.89
CA GLN A 470 24.78 11.01 14.66
C GLN A 470 24.45 12.47 14.88
N GLY A 471 24.20 12.87 16.11
CA GLY A 471 24.16 14.28 16.51
C GLY A 471 25.55 14.90 16.36
N LEU A 472 25.65 15.97 15.57
CA LEU A 472 26.92 16.69 15.35
C LEU A 472 27.03 17.89 16.28
N TRP A 473 25.94 18.63 16.45
CA TRP A 473 25.76 19.80 17.31
C TRP A 473 24.32 19.81 17.80
N ASP A 474 23.97 20.75 18.65
CA ASP A 474 22.61 20.82 19.26
C ASP A 474 21.45 20.77 18.24
N ASP A 475 21.69 21.32 17.04
CA ASP A 475 20.65 21.45 16.01
C ASP A 475 20.83 20.53 14.79
N PHE A 476 21.98 19.86 14.66
CA PHE A 476 22.32 19.10 13.46
C PHE A 476 22.48 17.61 13.73
N THR A 477 21.84 16.79 12.90
CA THR A 477 21.97 15.34 12.94
C THR A 477 22.39 14.82 11.57
N LEU A 478 23.50 14.10 11.51
CA LEU A 478 23.92 13.34 10.34
C LEU A 478 23.22 11.99 10.34
N LYS A 479 22.56 11.65 9.25
CA LYS A 479 21.88 10.38 9.07
C LYS A 479 22.47 9.65 7.87
N MET A 480 22.82 8.38 8.05
CA MET A 480 23.39 7.54 7.00
C MET A 480 22.72 6.18 7.00
N GLY A 481 22.62 5.56 5.83
CA GLY A 481 22.06 4.23 5.75
C GLY A 481 22.46 3.49 4.47
N ILE A 482 22.50 2.17 4.59
CA ILE A 482 22.65 1.24 3.47
C ILE A 482 21.73 0.05 3.70
N ALA A 483 21.00 -0.38 2.66
CA ALA A 483 20.16 -1.56 2.73
C ALA A 483 20.02 -2.26 1.37
N ARG A 484 19.85 -3.56 1.42
CA ARG A 484 19.40 -4.35 0.29
C ARG A 484 17.89 -4.54 0.40
N ALA A 485 17.16 -4.11 -0.60
CA ALA A 485 15.72 -4.30 -0.73
C ALA A 485 15.41 -5.29 -1.85
N TYR A 486 14.21 -5.87 -1.80
CA TYR A 486 13.80 -6.86 -2.77
C TYR A 486 12.31 -6.72 -3.15
N LYS A 487 11.97 -7.19 -4.35
CA LYS A 487 10.60 -7.32 -4.82
C LYS A 487 10.41 -8.63 -5.56
N ALA A 488 9.45 -9.42 -5.13
CA ALA A 488 9.01 -10.60 -5.85
C ALA A 488 8.17 -10.19 -7.09
N PRO A 489 8.23 -10.96 -8.18
CA PRO A 489 7.33 -10.79 -9.31
C PRO A 489 5.86 -10.94 -8.89
N SER A 490 4.97 -10.27 -9.61
CA SER A 490 3.53 -10.35 -9.38
C SER A 490 2.96 -11.71 -9.80
N LEU A 491 1.74 -12.03 -9.32
CA LEU A 491 1.02 -13.24 -9.72
C LEU A 491 0.78 -13.35 -11.24
N TYR A 492 0.74 -12.24 -11.97
CA TYR A 492 0.66 -12.25 -13.43
C TYR A 492 2.01 -12.60 -14.07
N GLN A 493 3.10 -12.02 -13.57
CA GLN A 493 4.44 -12.26 -14.12
C GLN A 493 4.90 -13.70 -13.93
N THR A 494 4.50 -14.34 -12.83
CA THR A 494 4.88 -15.73 -12.52
C THR A 494 3.90 -16.78 -13.05
N ASN A 495 2.77 -16.38 -13.66
CA ASN A 495 1.77 -17.33 -14.13
C ASN A 495 1.94 -17.65 -15.62
N PRO A 496 2.37 -18.86 -16.01
CA PRO A 496 2.51 -19.26 -17.42
C PRO A 496 1.21 -19.22 -18.23
N ASN A 497 0.05 -19.18 -17.55
CA ASN A 497 -1.24 -19.05 -18.22
C ASN A 497 -1.57 -17.60 -18.63
N TYR A 498 -0.88 -16.61 -18.04
CA TYR A 498 -1.02 -15.21 -18.41
C TYR A 498 -0.25 -14.94 -19.70
N ILE A 499 -0.99 -14.54 -20.74
CA ILE A 499 -0.43 -14.26 -22.06
C ILE A 499 -0.91 -12.89 -22.51
N LEU A 500 0.04 -12.04 -22.87
CA LEU A 500 -0.16 -10.67 -23.29
C LEU A 500 0.35 -10.50 -24.71
N TYR A 501 -0.51 -10.15 -25.69
CA TYR A 501 -0.05 -9.85 -27.04
C TYR A 501 0.49 -8.43 -27.13
N SER A 502 1.71 -8.26 -27.62
CA SER A 502 2.36 -6.97 -27.81
C SER A 502 2.69 -6.71 -29.27
N LYS A 503 2.30 -5.52 -29.78
CA LYS A 503 2.67 -5.05 -31.12
C LYS A 503 4.01 -4.31 -31.08
N GLY A 504 5.09 -5.02 -30.84
CA GLY A 504 6.46 -4.51 -30.97
C GLY A 504 7.15 -4.14 -29.67
N GLN A 505 6.45 -3.74 -28.62
CA GLN A 505 7.04 -3.44 -27.31
C GLN A 505 7.38 -4.74 -26.58
N GLY A 506 8.66 -4.92 -26.24
CA GLY A 506 9.16 -6.16 -25.64
C GLY A 506 9.34 -7.33 -26.62
N CYS A 507 9.06 -7.13 -27.92
CA CYS A 507 9.21 -8.17 -28.95
C CYS A 507 10.58 -8.06 -29.62
N TYR A 508 11.42 -9.08 -29.46
CA TYR A 508 12.73 -9.13 -30.13
C TYR A 508 12.54 -9.42 -31.62
N ALA A 509 13.09 -8.54 -32.46
CA ALA A 509 13.17 -8.70 -33.92
C ALA A 509 11.84 -8.95 -34.66
N SER A 510 10.67 -8.77 -34.03
CA SER A 510 9.38 -8.95 -34.66
C SER A 510 8.75 -7.61 -35.05
N LYS A 511 8.41 -7.46 -36.34
CA LYS A 511 7.62 -6.31 -36.83
C LYS A 511 6.12 -6.49 -36.62
N ASP A 512 5.66 -7.72 -36.47
CA ASP A 512 4.25 -8.09 -36.43
C ASP A 512 3.70 -8.27 -34.99
N GLY A 513 4.57 -8.13 -34.00
CA GLY A 513 4.23 -8.35 -32.60
C GLY A 513 4.65 -9.73 -32.09
N CYS A 514 4.42 -9.94 -30.80
CA CYS A 514 4.71 -11.22 -30.15
C CYS A 514 3.80 -11.42 -28.94
N TYR A 515 3.80 -12.63 -28.40
CA TYR A 515 3.19 -12.92 -27.11
C TYR A 515 4.24 -12.81 -26.00
N LEU A 516 3.89 -12.12 -24.93
CA LEU A 516 4.61 -12.11 -23.66
C LEU A 516 3.87 -13.07 -22.72
N GLN A 517 4.58 -14.03 -22.19
CA GLN A 517 4.04 -15.06 -21.30
C GLN A 517 4.59 -14.87 -19.89
N GLY A 518 3.75 -15.10 -18.88
CA GLY A 518 4.23 -15.23 -17.50
C GLY A 518 5.20 -16.40 -17.37
N ASN A 519 6.18 -16.28 -16.47
CA ASN A 519 7.25 -17.23 -16.28
C ASN A 519 7.49 -17.50 -14.80
N ASP A 520 7.33 -18.75 -14.37
CA ASP A 520 7.54 -19.19 -12.99
C ASP A 520 9.03 -19.34 -12.60
N ASP A 521 9.94 -19.27 -13.57
CA ASP A 521 11.39 -19.23 -13.33
C ASP A 521 11.94 -17.80 -13.11
N LEU A 522 11.09 -16.78 -13.06
CA LEU A 522 11.51 -15.40 -12.79
C LEU A 522 12.17 -15.30 -11.40
N LYS A 523 13.23 -14.50 -11.36
CA LYS A 523 13.90 -14.14 -10.10
C LYS A 523 13.34 -12.86 -9.52
N ALA A 524 13.50 -12.70 -8.21
CA ALA A 524 13.19 -11.44 -7.54
C ALA A 524 14.08 -10.29 -8.03
N GLU A 525 13.53 -9.11 -8.14
CA GLU A 525 14.28 -7.88 -8.32
C GLU A 525 14.97 -7.50 -7.01
N THR A 526 16.20 -7.01 -7.07
CA THR A 526 16.95 -6.55 -5.89
C THR A 526 17.61 -5.21 -6.14
N SER A 527 17.64 -4.37 -5.11
CA SER A 527 18.32 -3.08 -5.16
C SER A 527 19.16 -2.87 -3.90
N ILE A 528 20.22 -2.05 -4.01
CA ILE A 528 21.00 -1.57 -2.87
C ILE A 528 20.76 -0.07 -2.76
N ASN A 529 20.09 0.32 -1.68
CA ASN A 529 19.82 1.71 -1.35
C ASN A 529 20.94 2.23 -0.45
N LYS A 530 21.50 3.40 -0.78
CA LYS A 530 22.48 4.12 0.03
C LYS A 530 22.01 5.55 0.20
N GLU A 531 22.10 6.05 1.41
CA GLU A 531 21.63 7.39 1.73
C GLU A 531 22.56 8.06 2.74
N ILE A 532 22.74 9.36 2.57
CA ILE A 532 23.34 10.27 3.54
C ILE A 532 22.49 11.53 3.56
N GLY A 533 22.17 12.02 4.75
CA GLY A 533 21.37 13.22 4.96
C GLY A 533 21.88 14.01 6.15
N LEU A 534 21.70 15.31 6.09
CA LEU A 534 21.92 16.23 7.21
C LEU A 534 20.57 16.83 7.58
N GLU A 535 20.15 16.64 8.82
CA GLU A 535 18.94 17.24 9.38
C GLU A 535 19.30 18.42 10.26
N PHE A 536 18.59 19.52 10.09
CA PHE A 536 18.65 20.69 10.96
C PHE A 536 17.29 20.86 11.65
N LYS A 537 17.30 20.99 12.97
CA LYS A 537 16.08 21.19 13.78
C LYS A 537 16.36 22.23 14.87
N ARG A 538 15.66 23.38 14.80
CA ARG A 538 15.74 24.46 15.81
C ARG A 538 14.39 25.20 15.88
N ASP A 539 13.84 25.39 17.07
CA ASP A 539 12.70 26.28 17.36
C ASP A 539 11.52 26.16 16.38
N GLY A 540 11.14 24.92 16.02
CA GLY A 540 10.09 24.62 15.05
C GLY A 540 10.53 24.64 13.58
N TRP A 541 11.77 24.90 13.27
CA TRP A 541 12.36 24.71 11.95
C TRP A 541 12.90 23.30 11.81
N LEU A 542 12.57 22.65 10.67
CA LEU A 542 13.10 21.34 10.28
C LEU A 542 13.53 21.41 8.82
N ALA A 543 14.76 21.05 8.54
CA ALA A 543 15.31 20.99 7.19
C ALA A 543 16.26 19.79 7.01
#